data_8e6be5a01606510e2892a4f682216627
#
_entry.id   8e6be5a01606510e2892a4f682216627
#
_cell.length_a   1.000
_cell.length_b   1.000
_cell.length_c   1.000
_cell.angle_alpha   90.00
_cell.angle_beta   90.00
_cell.angle_gamma   90.00
#
_symmetry.space_group_name_H-M   'P 1'
#
loop_
_entity.id
_entity.type
_entity.pdbx_description
1 polymer ?
#
loop_
_entity_poly.entity_id
_entity_poly.type
_entity_poly.pdbx_seq_one_letter_code
_entity_poly.pdbx_strand_id
1 'polypeptide(L)'
;RQGIPSPIAKPEELPDGEGIRITGISDGSFQVRCMSCNGTPSVKMISQLEFQVEGMGQTFRSPYEPVTAISYDTSFGGDVSRGVENSAGTDKAQPTGLVYRSVDFGEFGSDEITLAIFANDNDPHRIQIWEGEPRENASGFGETGELVGEVTYQKPGIWEVFQPETFTLSRRLKGVVNVTIVSEDKFFLKEFHFTRQEKAYARLSALTDGVTY
;
A
#
# COMPACT_ATOMS: atom_id res chain seq x y z
N ARG A 1 10.09 -15.63 1.57
CA ARG A 1 10.84 -16.06 2.77
C ARG A 1 9.85 -16.22 3.90
N GLN A 2 9.60 -17.43 4.35
CA GLN A 2 8.96 -17.63 5.65
C GLN A 2 9.97 -17.14 6.68
N GLY A 3 9.73 -15.94 7.22
CA GLY A 3 10.55 -15.42 8.30
C GLY A 3 10.41 -16.30 9.53
N ILE A 4 11.48 -16.56 10.20
CA ILE A 4 11.45 -17.15 11.55
C ILE A 4 10.68 -16.16 12.41
N PRO A 5 9.59 -16.57 13.10
CA PRO A 5 8.85 -15.66 13.96
C PRO A 5 9.79 -15.11 15.04
N SER A 6 10.06 -13.83 15.01
CA SER A 6 10.72 -13.15 16.12
C SER A 6 9.67 -12.76 17.13
N PRO A 7 9.89 -12.97 18.43
CA PRO A 7 8.99 -12.44 19.45
C PRO A 7 9.01 -10.90 19.39
N ILE A 8 7.90 -10.33 18.99
CA ILE A 8 7.76 -8.88 18.78
C ILE A 8 7.45 -8.15 20.09
N ALA A 9 6.97 -8.88 21.09
CA ALA A 9 6.58 -8.31 22.37
C ALA A 9 6.88 -9.26 23.52
N LYS A 10 7.11 -8.69 24.71
CA LYS A 10 7.22 -9.48 25.94
C LYS A 10 5.81 -9.62 26.52
N PRO A 11 5.34 -10.86 26.75
CA PRO A 11 4.08 -11.08 27.44
C PRO A 11 4.23 -10.72 28.93
N GLU A 12 3.24 -10.01 29.45
CA GLU A 12 3.08 -9.79 30.89
C GLU A 12 1.87 -10.59 31.37
N GLU A 13 2.05 -11.39 32.40
CA GLU A 13 0.93 -12.06 33.05
C GLU A 13 0.05 -11.04 33.77
N LEU A 14 -1.26 -11.10 33.54
CA LEU A 14 -2.20 -10.26 34.26
C LEU A 14 -2.39 -10.79 35.70
N PRO A 15 -2.62 -9.90 36.68
CA PRO A 15 -2.97 -10.34 38.02
C PRO A 15 -4.18 -11.27 37.98
N ASP A 16 -4.18 -12.24 38.86
CA ASP A 16 -5.31 -13.18 39.08
C ASP A 16 -5.55 -14.22 37.96
N GLY A 17 -4.62 -14.43 37.06
CA GLY A 17 -4.74 -15.46 36.00
C GLY A 17 -5.74 -15.10 34.92
N GLU A 18 -6.11 -13.83 34.78
CA GLU A 18 -7.06 -13.36 33.76
C GLU A 18 -6.51 -13.35 32.33
N GLY A 19 -5.23 -13.65 32.17
CA GLY A 19 -4.62 -13.74 30.84
C GLY A 19 -3.23 -13.15 30.74
N ILE A 20 -2.79 -12.92 29.52
CA ILE A 20 -1.49 -12.38 29.18
C ILE A 20 -1.69 -11.08 28.40
N ARG A 21 -1.08 -10.00 28.87
CA ARG A 21 -1.03 -8.74 28.14
C ARG A 21 0.19 -8.72 27.23
N ILE A 22 -0.03 -8.43 25.97
CA ILE A 22 1.03 -8.21 25.00
C ILE A 22 1.02 -6.73 24.64
N THR A 23 2.15 -6.04 24.83
CA THR A 23 2.31 -4.61 24.54
C THR A 23 3.32 -4.41 23.42
N GLY A 24 3.28 -3.23 22.77
CA GLY A 24 4.19 -2.90 21.68
C GLY A 24 3.85 -3.54 20.35
N ILE A 25 2.60 -3.98 20.18
CA ILE A 25 2.09 -4.48 18.90
C ILE A 25 1.67 -3.28 18.06
N SER A 26 2.09 -3.27 16.80
CA SER A 26 1.59 -2.39 15.74
C SER A 26 0.50 -3.10 14.94
N ASP A 27 -0.15 -2.40 14.02
CA ASP A 27 -1.10 -3.01 13.11
C ASP A 27 -0.42 -4.09 12.25
N GLY A 28 -1.13 -5.14 11.96
CA GLY A 28 -0.64 -6.25 11.16
C GLY A 28 -1.28 -7.58 11.47
N SER A 29 -0.77 -8.61 10.83
CA SER A 29 -1.16 -9.99 11.08
C SER A 29 -0.24 -10.62 12.11
N PHE A 30 -0.82 -11.18 13.16
CA PHE A 30 -0.11 -11.78 14.28
C PHE A 30 -0.49 -13.24 14.46
N GLN A 31 0.48 -14.01 14.87
CA GLN A 31 0.30 -15.40 15.26
C GLN A 31 0.64 -15.54 16.74
N VAL A 32 -0.34 -15.92 17.53
CA VAL A 32 -0.13 -16.29 18.93
C VAL A 32 0.01 -17.81 19.03
N ARG A 33 1.13 -18.26 19.52
CA ARG A 33 1.41 -19.67 19.72
C ARG A 33 1.59 -19.93 21.21
N CYS A 34 0.70 -20.72 21.77
CA CYS A 34 0.83 -21.25 23.12
C CYS A 34 1.42 -22.66 23.05
N MET A 35 2.45 -22.90 23.84
CA MET A 35 3.10 -24.20 23.92
C MET A 35 3.04 -24.64 25.38
N SER A 36 2.37 -25.76 25.64
CA SER A 36 2.29 -26.39 26.94
C SER A 36 2.98 -27.74 26.92
N CYS A 37 3.70 -28.06 27.97
CA CYS A 37 4.26 -29.40 28.20
C CYS A 37 3.85 -29.92 29.58
N ASN A 38 3.64 -31.21 29.68
CA ASN A 38 3.23 -31.89 30.92
C ASN A 38 4.38 -32.21 31.88
N GLY A 39 5.47 -31.46 31.82
CA GLY A 39 6.69 -31.70 32.58
C GLY A 39 7.65 -32.66 31.90
N THR A 40 7.26 -33.30 30.80
CA THR A 40 8.14 -34.17 29.99
C THR A 40 8.48 -33.43 28.69
N PRO A 41 9.76 -33.19 28.38
CA PRO A 41 10.17 -32.42 27.20
C PRO A 41 9.68 -32.98 25.85
N SER A 42 9.29 -34.25 25.83
CA SER A 42 8.86 -34.95 24.62
C SER A 42 7.39 -34.78 24.28
N VAL A 43 6.56 -34.30 25.21
CA VAL A 43 5.13 -34.12 24.97
C VAL A 43 4.80 -32.64 25.03
N LYS A 44 4.55 -32.06 23.89
CA LYS A 44 4.17 -30.63 23.73
C LYS A 44 2.80 -30.54 23.09
N MET A 45 1.93 -29.79 23.69
CA MET A 45 0.68 -29.33 23.04
C MET A 45 0.91 -27.92 22.51
N ILE A 46 0.60 -27.72 21.26
CA ILE A 46 0.72 -26.41 20.61
C ILE A 46 -0.69 -25.98 20.20
N SER A 47 -1.11 -24.86 20.74
CA SER A 47 -2.29 -24.14 20.27
C SER A 47 -1.83 -22.90 19.54
N GLN A 48 -2.41 -22.63 18.39
CA GLN A 48 -2.07 -21.49 17.58
C GLN A 48 -3.33 -20.74 17.17
N LEU A 49 -3.31 -19.43 17.33
CA LEU A 49 -4.35 -18.52 16.91
C LEU A 49 -3.73 -17.46 15.99
N GLU A 50 -4.34 -17.28 14.85
CA GLU A 50 -4.00 -16.19 13.94
C GLU A 50 -5.09 -15.13 14.01
N PHE A 51 -4.68 -13.88 14.08
CA PHE A 51 -5.59 -12.75 14.06
C PHE A 51 -4.90 -11.52 13.48
N GLN A 52 -5.72 -10.62 12.97
CA GLN A 52 -5.30 -9.33 12.44
C GLN A 52 -5.64 -8.25 13.47
N VAL A 53 -4.70 -7.37 13.71
CA VAL A 53 -4.88 -6.20 14.57
C VAL A 53 -4.95 -4.97 13.69
N GLU A 54 -5.99 -4.17 13.87
CA GLU A 54 -6.22 -2.93 13.16
C GLU A 54 -6.53 -1.80 14.14
N GLY A 55 -6.06 -0.59 13.84
CA GLY A 55 -6.33 0.59 14.66
C GLY A 55 -5.53 0.68 15.94
N MET A 56 -4.51 -0.16 16.13
CA MET A 56 -3.63 -0.16 17.31
C MET A 56 -2.41 0.75 17.17
N GLY A 57 -2.34 1.54 16.11
CA GLY A 57 -1.22 2.41 15.82
C GLY A 57 -1.31 2.96 14.42
N GLN A 58 -0.18 3.42 13.90
CA GLN A 58 -0.11 3.89 12.53
C GLN A 58 -0.08 2.68 11.58
N THR A 59 -1.11 2.54 10.78
CA THR A 59 -1.18 1.52 9.74
C THR A 59 -0.37 1.98 8.53
N PHE A 60 0.57 1.14 8.11
CA PHE A 60 1.33 1.37 6.89
C PHE A 60 0.79 0.50 5.76
N ARG A 61 0.62 1.10 4.58
CA ARG A 61 0.27 0.37 3.38
C ARG A 61 1.54 -0.04 2.64
N SER A 62 1.62 -1.29 2.22
CA SER A 62 2.67 -1.71 1.30
C SER A 62 2.30 -1.25 -0.12
N PRO A 63 3.14 -0.44 -0.79
CA PRO A 63 2.89 -0.06 -2.18
C PRO A 63 3.15 -1.20 -3.16
N TYR A 64 3.83 -2.26 -2.72
CA TYR A 64 4.27 -3.38 -3.57
C TYR A 64 3.25 -4.51 -3.68
N GLU A 65 2.15 -4.39 -2.95
CA GLU A 65 0.96 -5.22 -3.06
C GLU A 65 -0.17 -4.40 -3.66
N PRO A 66 -1.16 -5.01 -4.33
CA PRO A 66 -2.29 -4.28 -4.86
C PRO A 66 -3.06 -3.51 -3.79
N VAL A 67 -3.09 -2.19 -3.90
CA VAL A 67 -3.89 -1.31 -3.06
C VAL A 67 -5.22 -1.08 -3.73
N THR A 68 -6.29 -1.56 -3.13
CA THR A 68 -7.65 -1.39 -3.66
C THR A 68 -8.03 0.08 -3.69
N ALA A 69 -8.46 0.61 -4.84
CA ALA A 69 -8.66 2.04 -5.01
C ALA A 69 -9.74 2.62 -4.09
N ILE A 70 -10.81 1.87 -3.79
CA ILE A 70 -11.87 2.34 -2.88
C ILE A 70 -11.42 2.44 -1.41
N SER A 71 -10.21 1.96 -1.06
CA SER A 71 -9.65 2.05 0.29
C SER A 71 -8.90 3.36 0.56
N TYR A 72 -9.19 4.41 -0.20
CA TYR A 72 -8.64 5.74 0.06
C TYR A 72 -9.04 6.26 1.44
N ASP A 73 -8.16 7.05 2.06
CA ASP A 73 -8.42 7.64 3.39
C ASP A 73 -9.32 8.88 3.30
N THR A 74 -9.14 9.67 2.25
CA THR A 74 -9.96 10.84 1.95
C THR A 74 -9.96 11.11 0.45
N SER A 75 -10.95 11.84 -0.02
CA SER A 75 -11.06 12.30 -1.40
C SER A 75 -11.37 13.79 -1.44
N PHE A 76 -11.07 14.43 -2.56
CA PHE A 76 -11.40 15.83 -2.80
C PHE A 76 -11.79 16.07 -4.25
N GLY A 77 -12.36 17.24 -4.52
CA GLY A 77 -12.87 17.60 -5.84
C GLY A 77 -14.20 16.94 -6.14
N GLY A 78 -14.28 16.17 -7.22
CA GLY A 78 -15.51 15.51 -7.65
C GLY A 78 -15.93 14.34 -6.76
N ASP A 79 -17.16 13.88 -6.97
CA ASP A 79 -17.73 12.74 -6.23
C ASP A 79 -17.07 11.42 -6.61
N VAL A 80 -16.84 10.58 -5.61
CA VAL A 80 -16.34 9.24 -5.80
C VAL A 80 -17.48 8.22 -5.71
N SER A 81 -17.66 7.45 -6.76
CA SER A 81 -18.64 6.36 -6.80
C SER A 81 -17.96 4.99 -6.62
N ARG A 82 -18.65 4.06 -5.97
CA ARG A 82 -18.20 2.68 -5.91
C ARG A 82 -18.63 1.96 -7.18
N GLY A 83 -17.65 1.43 -7.91
CA GLY A 83 -17.87 0.61 -9.11
C GLY A 83 -17.77 -0.89 -8.85
N VAL A 84 -17.80 -1.66 -9.94
CA VAL A 84 -17.60 -3.11 -9.92
C VAL A 84 -16.22 -3.47 -9.37
N GLU A 85 -16.09 -4.65 -8.79
CA GLU A 85 -14.85 -5.16 -8.19
C GLU A 85 -14.21 -4.22 -7.15
N ASN A 86 -15.04 -3.48 -6.42
CA ASN A 86 -14.58 -2.48 -5.43
C ASN A 86 -13.71 -1.36 -6.02
N SER A 87 -13.92 -1.01 -7.29
CA SER A 87 -13.25 0.11 -7.92
C SER A 87 -13.77 1.45 -7.41
N ALA A 88 -12.93 2.47 -7.50
CA ALA A 88 -13.29 3.87 -7.28
C ALA A 88 -13.58 4.54 -8.63
N GLY A 89 -14.82 4.93 -8.84
CA GLY A 89 -15.22 5.70 -10.02
C GLY A 89 -15.08 7.19 -9.77
N THR A 90 -14.29 7.87 -10.59
CA THR A 90 -14.05 9.31 -10.50
C THR A 90 -15.23 10.12 -11.07
N ASP A 91 -15.28 11.42 -10.84
CA ASP A 91 -16.31 12.31 -11.36
C ASP A 91 -16.09 12.60 -12.85
N LYS A 92 -17.19 12.93 -13.54
CA LYS A 92 -17.15 13.32 -14.96
C LYS A 92 -16.93 14.82 -15.15
N ALA A 93 -17.35 15.62 -14.20
CA ALA A 93 -17.45 17.08 -14.34
C ALA A 93 -16.33 17.83 -13.61
N GLN A 94 -15.67 17.17 -12.68
CA GLN A 94 -14.64 17.79 -11.83
C GLN A 94 -13.48 16.84 -11.60
N PRO A 95 -12.25 17.35 -11.51
CA PRO A 95 -11.11 16.55 -11.09
C PRO A 95 -11.37 15.88 -9.74
N THR A 96 -10.99 14.63 -9.62
CA THR A 96 -11.20 13.81 -8.41
C THR A 96 -9.87 13.32 -7.88
N GLY A 97 -9.55 13.68 -6.64
CA GLY A 97 -8.35 13.22 -5.94
C GLY A 97 -8.68 12.11 -4.94
N LEU A 98 -7.91 11.03 -4.97
CA LEU A 98 -7.95 9.92 -4.02
C LEU A 98 -6.65 9.91 -3.21
N VAL A 99 -6.75 10.07 -1.90
CA VAL A 99 -5.60 10.17 -1.00
C VAL A 99 -5.40 8.87 -0.25
N TYR A 100 -4.20 8.34 -0.31
CA TYR A 100 -3.76 7.13 0.40
C TYR A 100 -2.64 7.51 1.35
N ARG A 101 -2.92 7.44 2.65
CA ARG A 101 -1.96 7.85 3.69
C ARG A 101 -1.07 6.70 4.12
N SER A 102 0.10 7.06 4.65
CA SER A 102 1.04 6.14 5.28
C SER A 102 1.45 4.97 4.38
N VAL A 103 1.80 5.28 3.13
CA VAL A 103 2.33 4.30 2.18
C VAL A 103 3.83 4.14 2.41
N ASP A 104 4.27 2.94 2.80
CA ASP A 104 5.67 2.67 3.16
C ASP A 104 6.45 2.07 1.98
N PHE A 105 7.21 2.90 1.32
CA PHE A 105 8.09 2.51 0.22
C PHE A 105 9.43 1.92 0.68
N GLY A 106 9.73 1.99 1.97
CA GLY A 106 11.03 1.62 2.52
C GLY A 106 12.17 2.54 2.05
N GLU A 107 13.40 2.11 2.32
CA GLU A 107 14.59 2.90 2.04
C GLU A 107 14.86 3.08 0.53
N PHE A 108 14.61 2.04 -0.26
CA PHE A 108 14.96 2.03 -1.68
C PHE A 108 13.93 2.75 -2.56
N GLY A 109 12.65 2.53 -2.29
CA GLY A 109 11.56 3.16 -2.99
C GLY A 109 11.26 2.61 -4.38
N SER A 110 10.34 3.28 -5.07
CA SER A 110 9.96 2.99 -6.45
C SER A 110 9.53 4.25 -7.20
N ASP A 111 9.77 4.26 -8.49
CA ASP A 111 9.31 5.25 -9.47
C ASP A 111 8.40 4.65 -10.56
N GLU A 112 7.99 3.39 -10.40
CA GLU A 112 7.08 2.74 -11.35
C GLU A 112 5.76 2.41 -10.66
N ILE A 113 4.66 2.98 -11.15
CA ILE A 113 3.30 2.73 -10.69
C ILE A 113 2.49 2.02 -11.77
N THR A 114 1.76 0.99 -11.39
CA THR A 114 0.79 0.31 -12.25
C THR A 114 -0.62 0.65 -11.78
N LEU A 115 -1.45 1.13 -12.69
CA LEU A 115 -2.85 1.47 -12.46
C LEU A 115 -3.74 0.50 -13.24
N ALA A 116 -4.67 -0.17 -12.56
CA ALA A 116 -5.67 -1.03 -13.20
C ALA A 116 -6.95 -0.21 -13.43
N ILE A 117 -7.15 0.25 -14.65
CA ILE A 117 -8.23 1.19 -15.02
C ILE A 117 -9.20 0.55 -16.00
N PHE A 118 -10.46 0.89 -15.83
CA PHE A 118 -11.53 0.72 -16.80
C PHE A 118 -12.08 2.10 -17.17
N ALA A 119 -11.97 2.47 -18.44
CA ALA A 119 -12.58 3.65 -19.02
C ALA A 119 -13.78 3.27 -19.91
N ASN A 120 -14.79 4.13 -19.96
CA ASN A 120 -16.01 3.90 -20.77
C ASN A 120 -15.84 4.32 -22.23
N ASP A 121 -14.76 4.98 -22.56
CA ASP A 121 -14.45 5.52 -23.89
C ASP A 121 -13.00 5.18 -24.28
N ASN A 122 -12.58 5.70 -25.44
CA ASN A 122 -11.22 5.51 -25.98
C ASN A 122 -10.40 6.81 -25.90
N ASP A 123 -10.90 7.79 -25.20
CA ASP A 123 -10.22 9.08 -25.05
C ASP A 123 -9.01 8.99 -24.12
N PRO A 124 -8.03 9.87 -24.28
CA PRO A 124 -6.91 9.94 -23.35
C PRO A 124 -7.36 10.49 -22.01
N HIS A 125 -7.09 9.75 -20.94
CA HIS A 125 -7.39 10.17 -19.56
C HIS A 125 -6.12 10.65 -18.88
N ARG A 126 -6.14 11.88 -18.40
CA ARG A 126 -5.02 12.47 -17.65
C ARG A 126 -5.10 12.13 -16.18
N ILE A 127 -3.98 11.68 -15.66
CA ILE A 127 -3.85 11.27 -14.27
C ILE A 127 -2.60 11.91 -13.69
N GLN A 128 -2.74 12.55 -12.55
CA GLN A 128 -1.64 13.10 -11.80
C GLN A 128 -1.34 12.23 -10.58
N ILE A 129 -0.08 11.98 -10.33
CA ILE A 129 0.41 11.27 -9.14
C ILE A 129 1.20 12.25 -8.31
N TRP A 130 0.82 12.38 -7.05
CA TRP A 130 1.41 13.32 -6.10
C TRP A 130 2.01 12.58 -4.91
N GLU A 131 3.16 13.02 -4.46
CA GLU A 131 3.63 12.74 -3.12
C GLU A 131 3.06 13.80 -2.18
N GLY A 132 2.33 13.36 -1.13
CA GLY A 132 1.57 14.25 -0.27
C GLY A 132 0.16 14.54 -0.78
N GLU A 133 -0.44 15.59 -0.23
CA GLU A 133 -1.81 16.01 -0.56
C GLU A 133 -1.75 17.38 -1.24
N PRO A 134 -2.16 17.51 -2.51
CA PRO A 134 -2.14 18.79 -3.20
C PRO A 134 -3.09 19.80 -2.53
N ARG A 135 -2.65 21.07 -2.44
CA ARG A 135 -3.39 22.14 -1.74
C ARG A 135 -4.51 22.78 -2.54
N GLU A 136 -4.70 22.42 -3.79
CA GLU A 136 -5.57 23.16 -4.71
C GLU A 136 -7.06 23.06 -4.44
N ASN A 137 -7.47 22.29 -3.45
CA ASN A 137 -8.87 22.27 -3.08
C ASN A 137 -9.18 23.36 -2.06
N ALA A 138 -10.23 24.11 -2.34
CA ALA A 138 -10.73 25.20 -1.50
C ALA A 138 -11.15 24.77 -0.07
N SER A 139 -11.10 23.50 0.25
CA SER A 139 -11.47 22.93 1.55
C SER A 139 -10.33 22.86 2.55
N GLY A 140 -9.11 23.30 2.18
CA GLY A 140 -7.96 23.27 3.09
C GLY A 140 -7.46 21.88 3.40
N PHE A 141 -7.73 20.91 2.57
CA PHE A 141 -7.19 19.56 2.70
C PHE A 141 -5.70 19.57 2.43
N GLY A 142 -4.95 19.15 3.41
CA GLY A 142 -3.69 18.58 3.18
C GLY A 142 -2.47 19.45 3.32
N GLU A 143 -1.42 18.71 3.45
CA GLU A 143 -0.05 19.17 3.39
C GLU A 143 0.31 19.57 1.96
N THR A 144 1.41 20.27 1.80
CA THR A 144 1.96 20.62 0.49
C THR A 144 2.38 19.34 -0.22
N GLY A 145 1.72 19.00 -1.32
CA GLY A 145 2.09 17.89 -2.18
C GLY A 145 3.09 18.29 -3.25
N GLU A 146 3.85 17.33 -3.77
CA GLU A 146 4.71 17.49 -4.93
C GLU A 146 4.22 16.59 -6.05
N LEU A 147 4.02 17.17 -7.26
CA LEU A 147 3.65 16.40 -8.44
C LEU A 147 4.85 15.55 -8.89
N VAL A 148 4.69 14.23 -8.81
CA VAL A 148 5.75 13.27 -9.17
C VAL A 148 5.48 12.54 -10.48
N GLY A 149 4.28 12.63 -11.01
CA GLY A 149 3.93 12.08 -12.31
C GLY A 149 2.69 12.71 -12.91
N GLU A 150 2.75 13.00 -14.19
CA GLU A 150 1.61 13.33 -15.03
C GLU A 150 1.60 12.34 -16.17
N VAL A 151 0.58 11.47 -16.17
CA VAL A 151 0.52 10.33 -17.08
C VAL A 151 -0.79 10.35 -17.85
N THR A 152 -0.78 9.74 -19.03
CA THR A 152 -1.97 9.60 -19.85
C THR A 152 -2.26 8.12 -20.04
N TYR A 153 -3.42 7.70 -19.55
CA TYR A 153 -3.95 6.36 -19.82
C TYR A 153 -4.82 6.42 -21.08
N GLN A 154 -4.53 5.55 -22.04
CA GLN A 154 -5.31 5.46 -23.27
C GLN A 154 -5.35 4.01 -23.77
N LYS A 155 -6.31 3.27 -23.28
CA LYS A 155 -6.61 1.92 -23.79
C LYS A 155 -8.05 1.84 -24.27
N PRO A 156 -8.36 0.92 -25.19
CA PRO A 156 -9.73 0.75 -25.67
C PRO A 156 -10.68 0.50 -24.50
N GLY A 157 -11.77 1.25 -24.44
CA GLY A 157 -12.85 1.06 -23.48
C GLY A 157 -13.54 -0.25 -23.71
N ILE A 158 -13.32 -1.23 -22.83
CA ILE A 158 -14.03 -2.51 -22.82
C ILE A 158 -14.85 -2.57 -21.54
N TRP A 159 -16.15 -2.73 -21.66
CA TRP A 159 -17.07 -2.68 -20.52
C TRP A 159 -16.65 -3.63 -19.39
N GLU A 160 -16.49 -3.07 -18.20
CA GLU A 160 -16.10 -3.79 -16.98
C GLU A 160 -14.76 -4.56 -17.05
N VAL A 161 -13.88 -4.23 -18.00
CA VAL A 161 -12.55 -4.84 -18.09
C VAL A 161 -11.49 -3.86 -17.62
N PHE A 162 -10.87 -4.16 -16.47
CA PHE A 162 -9.75 -3.38 -15.95
C PHE A 162 -8.46 -3.78 -16.66
N GLN A 163 -7.81 -2.80 -17.27
CA GLN A 163 -6.58 -3.00 -18.04
C GLN A 163 -5.42 -2.30 -17.32
N PRO A 164 -4.48 -3.07 -16.76
CA PRO A 164 -3.34 -2.48 -16.07
C PRO A 164 -2.39 -1.79 -17.05
N GLU A 165 -1.84 -0.66 -16.64
CA GLU A 165 -0.79 0.06 -17.34
C GLU A 165 0.23 0.60 -16.35
N THR A 166 1.52 0.46 -16.68
CA THR A 166 2.62 0.88 -15.83
C THR A 166 3.21 2.18 -16.36
N PHE A 167 3.41 3.13 -15.44
CA PHE A 167 3.96 4.45 -15.72
C PHE A 167 5.20 4.70 -14.87
N THR A 168 6.14 5.44 -15.44
CA THR A 168 7.35 5.87 -14.72
C THR A 168 7.15 7.30 -14.20
N LEU A 169 7.42 7.50 -12.93
CA LEU A 169 7.37 8.80 -12.25
C LEU A 169 8.68 9.56 -12.44
N SER A 170 8.67 10.86 -12.16
CA SER A 170 9.85 11.74 -12.27
C SER A 170 10.95 11.39 -11.27
N ARG A 171 10.58 10.77 -10.15
CA ARG A 171 11.51 10.30 -9.11
C ARG A 171 10.93 9.16 -8.31
N ARG A 172 11.78 8.48 -7.55
CA ARG A 172 11.35 7.45 -6.59
C ARG A 172 10.69 8.06 -5.37
N LEU A 173 9.56 7.47 -5.00
CA LEU A 173 8.97 7.66 -3.69
C LEU A 173 9.69 6.76 -2.68
N LYS A 174 10.04 7.29 -1.50
CA LYS A 174 10.82 6.60 -0.48
C LYS A 174 10.28 6.86 0.91
N GLY A 175 10.54 5.91 1.83
CA GLY A 175 10.06 6.01 3.20
C GLY A 175 8.55 5.94 3.28
N VAL A 176 7.99 6.54 4.31
CA VAL A 176 6.54 6.60 4.52
C VAL A 176 6.02 7.94 4.02
N VAL A 177 5.19 7.89 2.99
CA VAL A 177 4.61 9.08 2.35
C VAL A 177 3.12 8.91 2.11
N ASN A 178 2.41 10.01 1.90
CA ASN A 178 1.06 9.99 1.37
C ASN A 178 1.14 9.99 -0.15
N VAL A 179 0.32 9.20 -0.80
CA VAL A 179 0.19 9.14 -2.26
C VAL A 179 -1.18 9.63 -2.64
N THR A 180 -1.26 10.58 -3.56
CA THR A 180 -2.53 11.06 -4.10
C THR A 180 -2.59 10.81 -5.59
N ILE A 181 -3.69 10.21 -6.03
CA ILE A 181 -4.00 9.98 -7.45
C ILE A 181 -5.14 10.92 -7.83
N VAL A 182 -4.87 11.84 -8.74
CA VAL A 182 -5.87 12.81 -9.23
C VAL A 182 -6.23 12.45 -10.65
N SER A 183 -7.52 12.29 -10.90
CA SER A 183 -8.09 12.13 -12.23
C SER A 183 -8.72 13.43 -12.70
N GLU A 184 -8.46 13.85 -13.92
CA GLU A 184 -9.15 14.94 -14.56
C GLU A 184 -10.46 14.50 -15.24
N ASP A 185 -10.61 13.19 -15.49
CA ASP A 185 -11.68 12.59 -16.28
C ASP A 185 -12.37 11.44 -15.55
N LYS A 186 -13.49 10.98 -16.12
CA LYS A 186 -14.24 9.82 -15.61
C LYS A 186 -13.61 8.49 -16.03
N PHE A 187 -13.13 7.75 -15.04
CA PHE A 187 -12.81 6.33 -15.19
C PHE A 187 -13.06 5.57 -13.88
N PHE A 188 -12.83 4.28 -13.89
CA PHE A 188 -12.86 3.44 -12.71
C PHE A 188 -11.46 2.89 -12.45
N LEU A 189 -10.91 3.20 -11.28
CA LEU A 189 -9.66 2.64 -10.79
C LEU A 189 -9.96 1.48 -9.86
N LYS A 190 -9.51 0.27 -10.20
CA LYS A 190 -9.68 -0.90 -9.34
C LYS A 190 -8.65 -0.93 -8.23
N GLU A 191 -7.39 -0.87 -8.62
CA GLU A 191 -6.26 -1.00 -7.73
C GLU A 191 -5.03 -0.34 -8.36
N PHE A 192 -4.04 -0.08 -7.53
CA PHE A 192 -2.71 0.29 -7.98
C PHE A 192 -1.65 -0.43 -7.15
N HIS A 193 -0.47 -0.56 -7.71
CA HIS A 193 0.72 -1.00 -6.99
C HIS A 193 1.97 -0.40 -7.63
N PHE A 194 3.07 -0.44 -6.90
CA PHE A 194 4.37 -0.01 -7.39
C PHE A 194 5.27 -1.22 -7.63
N THR A 195 6.10 -1.13 -8.65
CA THR A 195 7.09 -2.16 -8.93
C THR A 195 8.16 -2.15 -7.86
N ARG A 196 8.43 -3.30 -7.23
CA ARG A 196 9.53 -3.41 -6.28
C ARG A 196 10.86 -3.36 -7.04
N GLN A 197 11.63 -2.30 -6.79
CA GLN A 197 12.94 -2.09 -7.40
C GLN A 197 14.02 -2.38 -6.38
N GLU A 198 14.80 -3.45 -6.56
CA GLU A 198 15.88 -3.83 -5.66
C GLU A 198 17.23 -3.30 -6.15
N LYS A 199 18.20 -3.14 -5.22
CA LYS A 199 19.60 -2.86 -5.56
C LYS A 199 20.26 -4.11 -6.17
N ALA A 200 19.85 -4.50 -7.36
CA ALA A 200 20.41 -5.67 -8.05
C ALA A 200 21.91 -5.51 -8.37
N TYR A 201 22.41 -4.27 -8.40
CA TYR A 201 23.74 -3.96 -8.96
C TYR A 201 24.90 -4.01 -7.96
N ALA A 202 24.67 -3.92 -6.67
CA ALA A 202 25.75 -3.99 -5.68
C ALA A 202 26.44 -5.36 -5.64
N ARG A 203 25.76 -6.44 -6.05
CA ARG A 203 26.34 -7.76 -6.14
C ARG A 203 27.14 -8.00 -7.43
N LEU A 204 26.74 -7.38 -8.55
CA LEU A 204 27.42 -7.52 -9.83
C LEU A 204 28.72 -6.71 -9.87
N SER A 205 28.76 -5.51 -9.28
CA SER A 205 29.99 -4.73 -9.18
C SER A 205 31.03 -5.40 -8.29
N ALA A 206 30.64 -6.04 -7.21
CA ALA A 206 31.57 -6.80 -6.37
C ALA A 206 32.19 -8.01 -7.09
N LEU A 207 31.49 -8.61 -8.04
CA LEU A 207 31.99 -9.72 -8.87
C LEU A 207 32.89 -9.25 -10.02
N THR A 208 32.72 -8.03 -10.49
CA THR A 208 33.54 -7.44 -11.57
C THR A 208 34.84 -6.81 -11.07
N ASP A 209 34.92 -6.45 -9.80
CA ASP A 209 36.11 -5.84 -9.19
C ASP A 209 37.19 -6.84 -8.73
N GLY A 210 37.10 -8.10 -9.20
CA GLY A 210 38.19 -9.06 -9.02
C GLY A 210 38.40 -9.56 -7.59
N VAL A 211 37.39 -9.51 -6.75
CA VAL A 211 37.42 -10.11 -5.42
C VAL A 211 37.40 -11.63 -5.59
N THR A 212 38.57 -12.21 -5.54
CA THR A 212 38.74 -13.68 -5.36
C THR A 212 38.43 -14.02 -3.91
N TYR A 213 37.50 -14.95 -3.71
CA TYR A 213 37.17 -15.54 -2.42
C TYR A 213 38.21 -16.62 -2.07
#